data_52dc94f6cb4922445a804bccacfb9f25
#
_entry.id   52dc94f6cb4922445a804bccacfb9f25
#
_cell.length_a   1.000
_cell.length_b   1.000
_cell.length_c   1.000
_cell.angle_alpha   90.00
_cell.angle_beta   90.00
_cell.angle_gamma   90.00
#
_symmetry.space_group_name_H-M   'P 1'
#
loop_
_entity.id
_entity.type
_entity.pdbx_description
1 polymer ?
#
loop_
_entity_poly.entity_id
_entity_poly.type
_entity_poly.pdbx_seq_one_letter_code
_entity_poly.pdbx_strand_id
1 'polypeptide(L)'
;AVPEPPEEPISKPGDLWILGEHRLLCGDSTNLEDVERLMDGEQADICFTSPPYGVGESASLRNKYIPKSKTPKSFYNQHEDKAEHWGELMSKWFPIAQQYTEAQIINVQMLAANKRALLQWWNHNADSFVDVVIWDKERGAPQMVKNILTNVFEFLFIFGKRTTRSIPYADFHGNVSNI
;
A
#
# COMPACT_ATOMS: atom_id res chain seq x y z
N ALA A 1 -0.75 -28.28 -1.27
CA ALA A 1 0.59 -27.70 -1.22
C ALA A 1 0.64 -26.55 -2.23
N VAL A 2 1.22 -25.45 -1.87
CA VAL A 2 1.49 -24.36 -2.84
C VAL A 2 2.63 -24.84 -3.74
N PRO A 3 2.49 -24.81 -5.07
CA PRO A 3 3.56 -25.20 -5.96
C PRO A 3 4.79 -24.28 -5.76
N GLU A 4 5.97 -24.84 -5.88
CA GLU A 4 7.20 -24.03 -5.86
C GLU A 4 7.23 -23.14 -7.11
N PRO A 5 7.70 -21.89 -6.99
CA PRO A 5 7.83 -21.01 -8.16
C PRO A 5 8.87 -21.63 -9.13
N PRO A 6 8.71 -21.42 -10.45
CA PRO A 6 9.67 -21.91 -11.43
C PRO A 6 11.05 -21.27 -11.19
N GLU A 7 12.11 -22.00 -11.52
CA GLU A 7 13.50 -21.52 -11.37
C GLU A 7 13.76 -20.25 -12.22
N GLU A 8 13.14 -20.18 -13.40
CA GLU A 8 13.15 -18.98 -14.24
C GLU A 8 11.76 -18.32 -14.19
N PRO A 9 11.68 -17.00 -13.95
CA PRO A 9 10.40 -16.29 -13.98
C PRO A 9 9.74 -16.38 -15.36
N ILE A 10 8.46 -16.72 -15.38
CA ILE A 10 7.67 -16.74 -16.62
C ILE A 10 7.39 -15.30 -17.09
N SER A 11 7.05 -14.42 -16.14
CA SER A 11 6.79 -13.00 -16.43
C SER A 11 8.07 -12.20 -16.45
N LYS A 12 8.19 -11.30 -17.42
CA LYS A 12 9.32 -10.36 -17.57
C LYS A 12 8.84 -8.93 -17.43
N PRO A 13 9.72 -7.99 -17.04
CA PRO A 13 9.38 -6.57 -17.07
C PRO A 13 8.83 -6.15 -18.44
N GLY A 14 7.69 -5.47 -18.43
CA GLY A 14 6.95 -5.07 -19.62
C GLY A 14 5.89 -6.07 -20.09
N ASP A 15 5.77 -7.25 -19.53
CA ASP A 15 4.69 -8.19 -19.91
C ASP A 15 3.35 -7.70 -19.39
N LEU A 16 2.36 -7.64 -20.27
CA LEU A 16 0.96 -7.35 -19.97
C LEU A 16 0.12 -8.61 -20.14
N TRP A 17 -0.45 -9.06 -19.04
CA TRP A 17 -1.33 -10.22 -18.99
C TRP A 17 -2.80 -9.79 -19.03
N ILE A 18 -3.59 -10.43 -19.90
CA ILE A 18 -5.04 -10.24 -19.96
C ILE A 18 -5.71 -11.46 -19.30
N LEU A 19 -6.44 -11.20 -18.23
CA LEU A 19 -7.07 -12.22 -17.38
C LEU A 19 -8.60 -12.02 -17.40
N GLY A 20 -9.24 -12.40 -18.49
CA GLY A 20 -10.64 -12.05 -18.75
C GLY A 20 -10.77 -10.55 -18.99
N GLU A 21 -11.49 -9.84 -18.14
CA GLU A 21 -11.64 -8.38 -18.19
C GLU A 21 -10.55 -7.63 -17.39
N HIS A 22 -9.65 -8.36 -16.72
CA HIS A 22 -8.61 -7.77 -15.89
C HIS A 22 -7.29 -7.68 -16.65
N ARG A 23 -6.49 -6.70 -16.26
CA ARG A 23 -5.15 -6.45 -16.81
C ARG A 23 -4.13 -6.49 -15.70
N LEU A 24 -3.00 -7.13 -15.92
CA LEU A 24 -1.89 -7.20 -15.00
C LEU A 24 -0.59 -6.91 -15.75
N LEU A 25 0.08 -5.84 -15.38
CA LEU A 25 1.37 -5.45 -15.95
C LEU A 25 2.50 -5.79 -14.98
N CYS A 26 3.54 -6.44 -15.48
CA CYS A 26 4.81 -6.56 -14.80
C CYS A 26 5.64 -5.30 -15.08
N GLY A 27 5.47 -4.25 -14.27
CA GLY A 27 6.04 -2.93 -14.50
C GLY A 27 6.29 -2.15 -13.21
N ASP A 28 6.63 -0.88 -13.36
CA ASP A 28 6.88 0.05 -12.25
C ASP A 28 5.72 1.04 -12.12
N SER A 29 5.01 1.00 -11.00
CA SER A 29 3.88 1.91 -10.72
C SER A 29 4.30 3.39 -10.59
N THR A 30 5.59 3.69 -10.47
CA THR A 30 6.14 5.04 -10.49
C THR A 30 6.51 5.53 -11.90
N ASN A 31 6.39 4.65 -12.90
CA ASN A 31 6.61 4.96 -14.30
C ASN A 31 5.26 5.24 -14.98
N LEU A 32 5.07 6.48 -15.47
CA LEU A 32 3.85 6.90 -16.13
C LEU A 32 3.54 6.04 -17.36
N GLU A 33 4.55 5.71 -18.18
CA GLU A 33 4.35 4.91 -19.41
C GLU A 33 3.83 3.50 -19.11
N ASP A 34 4.29 2.88 -18.03
CA ASP A 34 3.80 1.58 -17.58
C ASP A 34 2.33 1.66 -17.16
N VAL A 35 1.96 2.71 -16.42
CA VAL A 35 0.58 2.92 -15.98
C VAL A 35 -0.34 3.26 -17.16
N GLU A 36 0.10 4.12 -18.09
CA GLU A 36 -0.63 4.41 -19.33
C GLU A 36 -0.92 3.15 -20.12
N ARG A 37 0.09 2.29 -20.27
CA ARG A 37 -0.06 1.02 -20.97
C ARG A 37 -1.02 0.06 -20.26
N LEU A 38 -0.98 0.03 -18.92
CA LEU A 38 -1.91 -0.77 -18.12
C LEU A 38 -3.34 -0.27 -18.30
N MET A 39 -3.55 1.04 -18.22
CA MET A 39 -4.86 1.66 -18.27
C MET A 39 -5.46 1.71 -19.69
N ASP A 40 -4.62 1.77 -20.74
CA ASP A 40 -5.06 1.72 -22.15
C ASP A 40 -6.12 2.78 -22.49
N GLY A 41 -5.98 3.97 -21.96
CA GLY A 41 -6.92 5.07 -22.16
C GLY A 41 -8.12 5.06 -21.22
N GLU A 42 -8.28 4.06 -20.38
CA GLU A 42 -9.36 3.98 -19.41
C GLU A 42 -9.04 4.75 -18.11
N GLN A 43 -10.10 5.07 -17.37
CA GLN A 43 -10.03 5.62 -16.01
C GLN A 43 -10.65 4.60 -15.05
N ALA A 44 -10.10 4.49 -13.85
CA ALA A 44 -10.68 3.67 -12.81
C ALA A 44 -11.43 4.52 -11.78
N ASP A 45 -12.47 3.97 -11.19
CA ASP A 45 -13.22 4.65 -10.12
C ASP A 45 -12.37 4.78 -8.86
N ILE A 46 -11.60 3.74 -8.53
CA ILE A 46 -10.87 3.65 -7.27
C ILE A 46 -9.49 3.03 -7.47
N CYS A 47 -8.47 3.65 -6.86
CA CYS A 47 -7.22 3.00 -6.55
C CYS A 47 -7.23 2.55 -5.08
N PHE A 48 -7.18 1.25 -4.83
CA PHE A 48 -7.04 0.68 -3.49
C PHE A 48 -5.68 0.01 -3.36
N THR A 49 -4.83 0.49 -2.47
CA THR A 49 -3.46 -0.01 -2.37
C THR A 49 -2.87 0.09 -0.97
N SER A 50 -1.85 -0.73 -0.74
CA SER A 50 -1.00 -0.72 0.46
C SER A 50 0.45 -0.59 -0.01
N PRO A 51 0.97 0.63 -0.17
CA PRO A 51 2.36 0.84 -0.60
C PRO A 51 3.34 0.30 0.47
N PRO A 52 4.60 0.05 0.12
CA PRO A 52 5.63 -0.29 1.11
C PRO A 52 5.63 0.70 2.28
N TYR A 53 5.82 0.21 3.50
CA TYR A 53 5.70 1.05 4.70
C TYR A 53 7.02 1.70 5.13
N GLY A 54 8.11 1.48 4.41
CA GLY A 54 9.43 1.97 4.79
C GLY A 54 9.96 1.29 6.05
N VAL A 55 9.63 0.02 6.25
CA VAL A 55 10.04 -0.73 7.45
C VAL A 55 11.49 -1.20 7.38
N GLY A 56 12.09 -1.23 6.19
CA GLY A 56 13.49 -1.55 5.95
C GLY A 56 13.96 -2.82 6.66
N GLU A 57 15.14 -2.75 7.22
CA GLU A 57 15.73 -3.84 8.00
C GLU A 57 14.96 -4.18 9.29
N SER A 58 14.02 -3.33 9.73
CA SER A 58 13.16 -3.64 10.88
C SER A 58 12.31 -4.89 10.63
N ALA A 59 11.98 -5.19 9.37
CA ALA A 59 11.41 -6.49 9.00
C ALA A 59 12.40 -7.64 9.25
N SER A 60 13.71 -7.38 9.26
CA SER A 60 14.74 -8.39 9.54
C SER A 60 14.80 -8.79 11.02
N LEU A 61 14.33 -7.95 11.94
CA LEU A 61 14.20 -8.36 13.35
C LEU A 61 13.16 -9.47 13.51
N ARG A 62 12.14 -9.50 12.66
CA ARG A 62 11.20 -10.61 12.57
C ARG A 62 11.91 -11.90 12.12
N ASN A 63 12.88 -11.77 11.21
CA ASN A 63 13.69 -12.90 10.72
C ASN A 63 14.71 -13.40 11.76
N LYS A 64 15.03 -12.63 12.81
CA LYS A 64 15.96 -13.04 13.87
C LYS A 64 15.41 -14.21 14.69
N TYR A 65 14.09 -14.38 14.72
CA TYR A 65 13.41 -15.46 15.45
C TYR A 65 12.91 -16.60 14.55
N ILE A 66 13.04 -16.47 13.22
CA ILE A 66 12.73 -17.55 12.28
C ILE A 66 14.07 -18.22 11.91
N PRO A 67 14.21 -19.54 12.07
CA PRO A 67 15.43 -20.24 11.67
C PRO A 67 15.79 -19.90 10.21
N LYS A 68 17.04 -19.53 9.96
CA LYS A 68 17.54 -19.13 8.62
C LYS A 68 17.30 -20.18 7.53
N SER A 69 17.08 -21.43 7.92
CA SER A 69 16.75 -22.54 7.02
C SER A 69 15.30 -22.55 6.52
N LYS A 70 14.41 -21.70 7.10
CA LYS A 70 12.98 -21.63 6.74
C LYS A 70 12.55 -20.25 6.21
N THR A 71 13.46 -19.30 6.13
CA THR A 71 13.18 -18.04 5.45
C THR A 71 13.39 -18.24 3.96
N PRO A 72 12.34 -18.16 3.11
CA PRO A 72 12.57 -17.93 1.70
C PRO A 72 13.48 -16.71 1.59
N LYS A 73 14.51 -16.75 0.75
CA LYS A 73 15.26 -15.54 0.36
C LYS A 73 14.18 -14.54 -0.05
N SER A 74 13.96 -13.52 0.80
CA SER A 74 12.73 -12.76 0.74
C SER A 74 12.63 -12.05 -0.59
N PHE A 75 11.50 -12.17 -1.28
CA PHE A 75 11.10 -11.33 -2.41
C PHE A 75 11.25 -9.83 -2.12
N TYR A 76 11.24 -9.44 -0.85
CA TYR A 76 11.43 -8.08 -0.36
C TYR A 76 12.86 -7.53 -0.47
N ASN A 77 13.86 -8.36 -0.77
CA ASN A 77 15.25 -7.88 -0.92
C ASN A 77 15.50 -7.08 -2.21
N GLN A 78 14.55 -7.08 -3.13
CA GLN A 78 14.68 -6.34 -4.39
C GLN A 78 13.99 -4.96 -4.37
N HIS A 79 13.06 -4.73 -3.43
CA HIS A 79 12.47 -3.43 -3.21
C HIS A 79 13.14 -2.79 -2.00
N GLU A 80 13.75 -1.64 -2.21
CA GLU A 80 14.33 -0.83 -1.14
C GLU A 80 13.21 -0.24 -0.28
N ASP A 81 12.53 -1.08 0.52
CA ASP A 81 11.54 -0.66 1.50
C ASP A 81 12.23 0.06 2.67
N LYS A 82 12.99 1.11 2.36
CA LYS A 82 13.67 1.95 3.34
C LYS A 82 12.83 3.16 3.66
N ALA A 83 12.78 3.51 4.94
CA ALA A 83 12.02 4.66 5.42
C ALA A 83 12.44 5.97 4.75
N GLU A 84 13.71 6.12 4.42
CA GLU A 84 14.27 7.28 3.73
C GLU A 84 13.75 7.45 2.29
N HIS A 85 13.41 6.34 1.60
CA HIS A 85 12.91 6.35 0.23
C HIS A 85 11.38 6.41 0.16
N TRP A 86 10.68 6.23 1.28
CA TRP A 86 9.23 6.19 1.31
C TRP A 86 8.58 7.47 0.76
N GLY A 87 9.07 8.63 1.17
CA GLY A 87 8.58 9.92 0.69
C GLY A 87 8.78 10.11 -0.81
N GLU A 88 9.92 9.67 -1.34
CA GLU A 88 10.23 9.72 -2.78
C GLU A 88 9.29 8.79 -3.57
N LEU A 89 9.10 7.55 -3.12
CA LEU A 89 8.16 6.61 -3.72
C LEU A 89 6.77 7.22 -3.82
N MET A 90 6.25 7.75 -2.71
CA MET A 90 4.92 8.32 -2.66
C MET A 90 4.78 9.58 -3.53
N SER A 91 5.81 10.41 -3.61
CA SER A 91 5.80 11.61 -4.45
C SER A 91 5.81 11.31 -5.96
N LYS A 92 6.37 10.18 -6.37
CA LYS A 92 6.37 9.74 -7.77
C LYS A 92 5.07 9.01 -8.14
N TRP A 93 4.65 8.08 -7.29
CA TRP A 93 3.52 7.20 -7.56
C TRP A 93 2.16 7.89 -7.41
N PHE A 94 1.96 8.66 -6.34
CA PHE A 94 0.65 9.18 -6.00
C PHE A 94 0.03 10.14 -7.03
N PRO A 95 0.77 11.07 -7.65
CA PRO A 95 0.24 11.90 -8.73
C PRO A 95 -0.24 11.07 -9.93
N ILE A 96 0.44 9.96 -10.24
CA ILE A 96 0.02 9.06 -11.31
C ILE A 96 -1.30 8.38 -10.93
N ALA A 97 -1.43 7.87 -9.70
CA ALA A 97 -2.69 7.31 -9.22
C ALA A 97 -3.84 8.32 -9.30
N GLN A 98 -3.62 9.58 -8.92
CA GLN A 98 -4.61 10.65 -9.02
C GLN A 98 -5.01 10.97 -10.47
N GLN A 99 -4.09 10.81 -11.41
CA GLN A 99 -4.37 11.04 -12.83
C GLN A 99 -5.32 10.00 -13.41
N TYR A 100 -5.21 8.74 -12.97
CA TYR A 100 -5.95 7.61 -13.55
C TYR A 100 -7.13 7.11 -12.70
N THR A 101 -7.36 7.70 -11.53
CA THR A 101 -8.44 7.25 -10.65
C THR A 101 -9.20 8.41 -10.02
N GLU A 102 -10.51 8.26 -9.83
CA GLU A 102 -11.33 9.30 -9.20
C GLU A 102 -11.10 9.40 -7.69
N ALA A 103 -10.87 8.24 -7.06
CA ALA A 103 -10.62 8.12 -5.63
C ALA A 103 -9.39 7.25 -5.34
N GLN A 104 -8.65 7.59 -4.30
CA GLN A 104 -7.54 6.77 -3.83
C GLN A 104 -7.77 6.41 -2.36
N ILE A 105 -7.76 5.11 -2.08
CA ILE A 105 -7.83 4.56 -0.72
C ILE A 105 -6.47 3.90 -0.43
N ILE A 106 -5.72 4.52 0.44
CA ILE A 106 -4.33 4.13 0.70
C ILE A 106 -4.18 3.62 2.11
N ASN A 107 -3.90 2.33 2.23
CA ASN A 107 -3.62 1.71 3.51
C ASN A 107 -2.19 2.04 3.94
N VAL A 108 -2.05 2.65 5.10
CA VAL A 108 -0.75 3.04 5.66
C VAL A 108 -0.69 2.75 7.15
N GLN A 109 0.51 2.44 7.63
CA GLN A 109 0.82 2.34 9.04
C GLN A 109 1.84 3.41 9.42
N MET A 110 1.52 4.19 10.45
CA MET A 110 2.44 5.19 10.98
C MET A 110 3.46 4.51 11.90
N LEU A 111 4.68 4.40 11.42
CA LEU A 111 5.80 3.77 12.12
C LEU A 111 6.85 4.80 12.55
N ALA A 112 7.67 4.44 13.52
CA ALA A 112 8.75 5.34 13.99
C ALA A 112 9.68 5.78 12.85
N ALA A 113 9.92 4.91 11.88
CA ALA A 113 10.81 5.15 10.76
C ALA A 113 10.19 6.06 9.68
N ASN A 114 8.92 5.87 9.33
CA ASN A 114 8.27 6.58 8.21
C ASN A 114 7.45 7.81 8.63
N LYS A 115 7.16 8.01 9.92
CA LYS A 115 6.18 9.01 10.40
C LYS A 115 6.43 10.43 9.89
N ARG A 116 7.69 10.85 9.76
CA ARG A 116 8.03 12.19 9.26
C ARG A 116 7.66 12.33 7.79
N ALA A 117 8.08 11.38 6.97
CA ALA A 117 7.77 11.37 5.54
C ALA A 117 6.26 11.25 5.30
N LEU A 118 5.55 10.40 6.07
CA LEU A 118 4.11 10.26 6.02
C LEU A 118 3.38 11.58 6.32
N LEU A 119 3.75 12.26 7.41
CA LEU A 119 3.13 13.54 7.78
C LEU A 119 3.40 14.64 6.75
N GLN A 120 4.61 14.69 6.19
CA GLN A 120 4.97 15.63 5.13
C GLN A 120 4.16 15.36 3.85
N TRP A 121 4.10 14.10 3.42
CA TRP A 121 3.34 13.69 2.25
C TRP A 121 1.84 13.96 2.44
N TRP A 122 1.27 13.64 3.61
CA TRP A 122 -0.12 13.91 3.92
C TRP A 122 -0.44 15.41 3.87
N ASN A 123 0.39 16.24 4.53
CA ASN A 123 0.23 17.68 4.49
C ASN A 123 0.36 18.26 3.06
N HIS A 124 1.27 17.72 2.24
CA HIS A 124 1.42 18.13 0.84
C HIS A 124 0.17 17.86 0.01
N ASN A 125 -0.57 16.81 0.32
CA ASN A 125 -1.77 16.40 -0.40
C ASN A 125 -3.08 16.74 0.35
N ALA A 126 -3.03 17.70 1.27
CA ALA A 126 -4.17 18.05 2.12
C ALA A 126 -5.40 18.52 1.33
N ASP A 127 -5.20 19.17 0.18
CA ASP A 127 -6.29 19.69 -0.65
C ASP A 127 -7.13 18.58 -1.30
N SER A 128 -6.53 17.44 -1.58
CA SER A 128 -7.23 16.25 -2.12
C SER A 128 -7.65 15.26 -1.03
N PHE A 129 -7.22 15.47 0.21
CA PHE A 129 -7.56 14.58 1.34
C PHE A 129 -9.03 14.75 1.73
N VAL A 130 -9.75 13.63 1.79
CA VAL A 130 -11.20 13.62 2.08
C VAL A 130 -11.46 13.12 3.49
N ASP A 131 -10.87 11.98 3.87
CA ASP A 131 -11.14 11.36 5.16
C ASP A 131 -10.07 10.32 5.55
N VAL A 132 -10.16 9.85 6.80
CA VAL A 132 -9.42 8.71 7.31
C VAL A 132 -10.35 7.70 7.94
N VAL A 133 -10.18 6.45 7.56
CA VAL A 133 -10.85 5.30 8.18
C VAL A 133 -9.83 4.49 8.97
N ILE A 134 -10.22 4.02 10.13
CA ILE A 134 -9.41 3.13 10.95
C ILE A 134 -9.76 1.69 10.58
N TRP A 135 -8.77 0.95 10.12
CA TRP A 135 -8.89 -0.49 9.99
C TRP A 135 -8.45 -1.14 11.30
N ASP A 136 -9.43 -1.57 12.10
CA ASP A 136 -9.18 -2.37 13.29
C ASP A 136 -8.80 -3.80 12.87
N LYS A 137 -7.61 -4.24 13.27
CA LYS A 137 -7.08 -5.57 12.96
C LYS A 137 -7.45 -6.60 14.03
N GLU A 138 -8.26 -6.20 15.04
CA GLU A 138 -8.67 -7.00 16.20
C GLU A 138 -7.49 -7.54 17.02
N ARG A 139 -6.40 -7.89 16.37
CA ARG A 139 -5.18 -8.43 17.00
C ARG A 139 -3.94 -7.79 16.40
N GLY A 140 -3.14 -7.17 17.25
CA GLY A 140 -1.80 -6.71 16.88
C GLY A 140 -0.76 -7.81 17.00
N ALA A 141 0.27 -7.79 16.15
CA ALA A 141 1.45 -8.57 16.40
C ALA A 141 2.10 -8.07 17.70
N PRO A 142 2.41 -8.96 18.67
CA PRO A 142 3.02 -8.54 19.92
C PRO A 142 4.35 -7.83 19.64
N GLN A 143 4.48 -6.61 20.17
CA GLN A 143 5.73 -5.87 20.13
C GLN A 143 6.67 -6.46 21.20
N MET A 144 7.74 -7.09 20.75
CA MET A 144 8.75 -7.71 21.63
C MET A 144 9.69 -6.69 22.27
N VAL A 145 9.41 -5.39 22.10
CA VAL A 145 10.23 -4.28 22.58
C VAL A 145 9.55 -3.62 23.78
N LYS A 146 10.29 -3.41 24.87
CA LYS A 146 9.78 -2.74 26.06
C LYS A 146 9.38 -1.29 25.74
N ASN A 147 8.29 -0.83 26.35
CA ASN A 147 7.79 0.56 26.26
C ASN A 147 7.26 0.98 24.88
N ILE A 148 6.86 0.03 24.03
CA ILE A 148 6.16 0.33 22.77
C ILE A 148 4.73 -0.21 22.86
N LEU A 149 3.76 0.64 22.51
CA LEU A 149 2.37 0.24 22.39
C LEU A 149 2.20 -0.64 21.14
N THR A 150 1.46 -1.73 21.29
CA THR A 150 1.10 -2.57 20.15
C THR A 150 0.00 -1.87 19.35
N ASN A 151 0.28 -1.54 18.10
CA ASN A 151 -0.74 -1.02 17.19
C ASN A 151 -1.61 -2.16 16.68
N VAL A 152 -2.91 -2.06 16.94
CA VAL A 152 -3.93 -3.01 16.47
C VAL A 152 -4.72 -2.46 15.30
N PHE A 153 -4.34 -1.32 14.76
CA PHE A 153 -5.02 -0.66 13.65
C PHE A 153 -4.05 -0.14 12.60
N GLU A 154 -4.58 0.11 11.42
CA GLU A 154 -3.93 0.83 10.33
C GLU A 154 -4.87 1.92 9.81
N PHE A 155 -4.30 2.89 9.11
CA PHE A 155 -5.08 3.95 8.48
C PHE A 155 -5.42 3.59 7.05
N LEU A 156 -6.66 3.90 6.64
CA LEU A 156 -7.07 3.98 5.25
C LEU A 156 -7.28 5.47 4.95
N PHE A 157 -6.31 6.09 4.31
CA PHE A 157 -6.41 7.47 3.87
C PHE A 157 -7.20 7.52 2.57
N ILE A 158 -8.20 8.38 2.52
CA ILE A 158 -9.09 8.58 1.38
C ILE A 158 -8.77 9.93 0.76
N PHE A 159 -8.42 9.90 -0.53
CA PHE A 159 -8.20 11.09 -1.35
C PHE A 159 -9.16 11.08 -2.53
N GLY A 160 -9.42 12.26 -3.09
CA GLY A 160 -10.29 12.45 -4.24
C GLY A 160 -11.15 13.68 -4.13
N LYS A 161 -12.30 13.68 -4.79
CA LYS A 161 -13.28 14.74 -4.66
C LYS A 161 -14.11 14.54 -3.38
N ARG A 162 -14.61 15.62 -2.79
CA ARG A 162 -15.42 15.56 -1.57
C ARG A 162 -16.64 14.64 -1.67
N THR A 163 -17.16 14.45 -2.89
CA THR A 163 -18.27 13.53 -3.20
C THR A 163 -17.89 12.05 -3.11
N THR A 164 -16.60 11.72 -3.13
CA THR A 164 -16.08 10.33 -2.99
C THR A 164 -16.49 9.67 -1.67
N ARG A 165 -16.88 10.45 -0.68
CA ARG A 165 -17.33 9.99 0.64
C ARG A 165 -18.81 9.58 0.69
N SER A 166 -19.59 9.78 -0.35
CA SER A 166 -21.03 9.55 -0.31
C SER A 166 -21.40 8.07 -0.38
N ILE A 167 -21.12 7.34 0.69
CA ILE A 167 -21.82 6.09 0.94
C ILE A 167 -23.16 6.48 1.56
N PRO A 168 -24.31 6.14 0.94
CA PRO A 168 -25.62 6.46 1.49
C PRO A 168 -25.73 5.88 2.90
N TYR A 169 -26.22 6.68 3.85
CA TYR A 169 -26.39 6.27 5.25
C TYR A 169 -27.23 4.97 5.39
N ALA A 170 -28.14 4.75 4.44
CA ALA A 170 -28.99 3.56 4.39
C ALA A 170 -28.21 2.25 4.14
N ASP A 171 -27.00 2.31 3.59
CA ASP A 171 -26.20 1.14 3.28
C ASP A 171 -25.26 0.75 4.46
N PHE A 172 -25.19 1.57 5.49
CA PHE A 172 -24.51 1.25 6.74
C PHE A 172 -25.43 0.48 7.67
N HIS A 173 -25.57 -0.82 7.45
CA HIS A 173 -26.23 -1.72 8.38
C HIS A 173 -25.21 -2.23 9.41
N GLY A 174 -25.09 -1.53 10.51
CA GLY A 174 -24.29 -1.97 11.64
C GLY A 174 -23.84 -0.81 12.50
N ASN A 175 -23.57 -1.09 13.76
CA ASN A 175 -23.00 -0.13 14.71
C ASN A 175 -21.57 0.26 14.27
N VAL A 176 -21.47 1.19 13.32
CA VAL A 176 -20.23 1.90 13.10
C VAL A 176 -20.18 2.99 14.16
N SER A 177 -19.80 2.62 15.37
CA SER A 177 -19.37 3.61 16.35
C SER A 177 -18.04 4.14 15.88
N ASN A 178 -17.96 5.45 15.60
CA ASN A 178 -16.69 6.14 15.60
C ASN A 178 -16.11 5.98 17.01
N ILE A 179 -15.15 5.09 17.17
CA ILE A 179 -14.40 4.92 18.39
C ILE A 179 -13.37 6.04 18.49
#